data_4fde4e1cdab3e1cce2277346e129667c
#
_entry.id   4fde4e1cdab3e1cce2277346e129667c
#
_cell.length_a   1.000
_cell.length_b   1.000
_cell.length_c   1.000
_cell.angle_alpha   90.00
_cell.angle_beta   90.00
_cell.angle_gamma   90.00
#
_symmetry.space_group_name_H-M   'P 1'
#
loop_
_entity.id
_entity.type
_entity.pdbx_description
1 polymer ?
#
loop_
_entity_poly.entity_id
_entity_poly.type
_entity_poly.pdbx_seq_one_letter_code
_entity_poly.pdbx_strand_id
1 'polypeptide(L)'
;MSSPNAATVLGLIARMQPQKPYILAIDGRCASGKTTLANELSQSLSCNVVHMDDFYLPFALRTPERMAQPGGNIEFERLISEIIAPLLAGRDAVYRPYACHEDSFLPSVTLSAAANIIIEGSYSCHPLLADMLDIKVFMDIPPEKQLSRIAVRNPNHVEAFRTVWIPREEFYFTQCAVREACDAVLMN
;
A
#
# COMPACT_ATOMS: atom_id res chain seq x y z
N MET A 1 13.77 20.14 0.07
CA MET A 1 12.38 20.65 0.08
C MET A 1 11.46 19.46 -0.20
N SER A 2 10.40 19.35 0.59
CA SER A 2 9.39 18.29 0.39
C SER A 2 8.64 18.50 -0.92
N SER A 3 8.26 17.41 -1.60
CA SER A 3 7.39 17.47 -2.78
C SER A 3 6.01 18.05 -2.42
N PRO A 4 5.24 18.60 -3.38
CA PRO A 4 3.89 19.09 -3.11
C PRO A 4 2.99 18.03 -2.47
N ASN A 5 3.09 16.78 -2.91
CA ASN A 5 2.32 15.67 -2.35
C ASN A 5 2.73 15.36 -0.91
N ALA A 6 4.02 15.33 -0.60
CA ALA A 6 4.51 15.14 0.77
C ALA A 6 4.08 16.30 1.69
N ALA A 7 4.18 17.55 1.22
CA ALA A 7 3.71 18.70 1.97
C ALA A 7 2.20 18.62 2.28
N THR A 8 1.39 18.14 1.33
CA THR A 8 -0.05 17.92 1.53
C THR A 8 -0.31 16.86 2.60
N VAL A 9 0.40 15.73 2.57
CA VAL A 9 0.23 14.67 3.58
C VAL A 9 0.70 15.13 4.96
N LEU A 10 1.82 15.83 5.06
CA LEU A 10 2.29 16.40 6.33
C LEU A 10 1.28 17.40 6.91
N GLY A 11 0.67 18.24 6.07
CA GLY A 11 -0.42 19.14 6.46
C GLY A 11 -1.68 18.40 6.92
N LEU A 12 -2.01 17.25 6.28
CA LEU A 12 -3.11 16.39 6.69
C LEU A 12 -2.87 15.79 8.08
N ILE A 13 -1.68 15.23 8.31
CA ILE A 13 -1.26 14.67 9.61
C ILE A 13 -1.34 15.76 10.70
N ALA A 14 -0.84 16.97 10.44
CA ALA A 14 -0.87 18.07 11.38
C ALA A 14 -2.32 18.50 11.72
N ARG A 15 -3.25 18.43 10.77
CA ARG A 15 -4.66 18.74 10.96
C ARG A 15 -5.43 17.66 11.71
N MET A 16 -5.20 16.39 11.37
CA MET A 16 -5.90 15.25 11.98
C MET A 16 -5.37 14.91 13.37
N GLN A 17 -4.10 15.20 13.64
CA GLN A 17 -3.43 14.95 14.91
C GLN A 17 -3.63 13.53 15.44
N PRO A 18 -3.35 12.48 14.63
CA PRO A 18 -3.54 11.10 15.06
C PRO A 18 -2.69 10.79 16.29
N GLN A 19 -3.19 9.89 17.15
CA GLN A 19 -2.41 9.42 18.30
C GLN A 19 -1.20 8.62 17.80
N LYS A 20 -0.04 8.81 18.41
CA LYS A 20 1.19 8.09 18.07
C LYS A 20 1.31 6.79 18.88
N PRO A 21 1.80 5.70 18.29
CA PRO A 21 2.08 5.55 16.86
C PRO A 21 0.79 5.45 16.03
N TYR A 22 0.78 6.03 14.83
CA TYR A 22 -0.35 5.98 13.90
C TYR A 22 -0.01 5.19 12.64
N ILE A 23 -1.04 4.76 11.91
CA ILE A 23 -0.95 4.05 10.64
C ILE A 23 -1.48 4.96 9.52
N LEU A 24 -0.58 5.31 8.59
CA LEU A 24 -0.89 6.01 7.34
C LEU A 24 -0.90 5.01 6.19
N ALA A 25 -2.02 4.88 5.46
CA ALA A 25 -2.09 4.12 4.23
C ALA A 25 -1.95 5.03 3.01
N ILE A 26 -1.14 4.60 2.02
CA ILE A 26 -0.96 5.27 0.73
C ILE A 26 -1.35 4.29 -0.37
N ASP A 27 -2.57 4.37 -0.83
CA ASP A 27 -3.14 3.56 -1.91
C ASP A 27 -3.15 4.32 -3.24
N GLY A 28 -3.61 3.68 -4.29
CA GLY A 28 -3.80 4.30 -5.59
C GLY A 28 -3.16 3.51 -6.72
N ARG A 29 -3.30 4.05 -7.93
CA ARG A 29 -2.92 3.39 -9.18
C ARG A 29 -1.44 3.00 -9.21
N CYS A 30 -1.12 1.87 -9.82
CA CYS A 30 0.27 1.49 -10.07
C CYS A 30 0.99 2.59 -10.86
N ALA A 31 2.29 2.76 -10.64
CA ALA A 31 3.13 3.82 -11.19
C ALA A 31 2.72 5.27 -10.83
N SER A 32 1.77 5.48 -9.88
CA SER A 32 1.40 6.83 -9.40
C SER A 32 2.48 7.50 -8.52
N GLY A 33 3.46 6.75 -8.02
CA GLY A 33 4.56 7.26 -7.20
C GLY A 33 4.38 7.06 -5.68
N LYS A 34 3.53 6.12 -5.26
CA LYS A 34 3.28 5.76 -3.85
C LYS A 34 4.57 5.51 -3.07
N THR A 35 5.42 4.62 -3.58
CA THR A 35 6.71 4.27 -2.96
C THR A 35 7.63 5.48 -2.82
N THR A 36 7.66 6.36 -3.82
CA THR A 36 8.45 7.61 -3.75
C THR A 36 7.94 8.51 -2.64
N LEU A 37 6.61 8.69 -2.54
CA LEU A 37 5.99 9.47 -1.49
C LEU A 37 6.23 8.86 -0.10
N ALA A 38 6.07 7.54 0.05
CA ALA A 38 6.31 6.84 1.31
C ALA A 38 7.78 7.01 1.78
N ASN A 39 8.74 6.87 0.87
CA ASN A 39 10.16 7.07 1.18
C ASN A 39 10.47 8.53 1.59
N GLU A 40 9.86 9.51 0.93
CA GLU A 40 10.03 10.93 1.30
C GLU A 40 9.43 11.23 2.69
N LEU A 41 8.24 10.72 2.96
CA LEU A 41 7.59 10.88 4.26
C LEU A 41 8.35 10.16 5.39
N SER A 42 8.87 8.97 5.15
CA SER A 42 9.60 8.19 6.14
C SER A 42 10.84 8.92 6.65
N GLN A 43 11.53 9.66 5.78
CA GLN A 43 12.67 10.49 6.16
C GLN A 43 12.29 11.64 7.10
N SER A 44 11.07 12.17 6.95
CA SER A 44 10.58 13.31 7.73
C SER A 44 9.89 12.91 9.03
N LEU A 45 9.29 11.72 9.08
CA LEU A 45 8.38 11.29 10.15
C LEU A 45 8.94 10.19 11.06
N SER A 46 10.14 9.67 10.77
CA SER A 46 10.70 8.51 11.48
C SER A 46 9.71 7.34 11.52
N CYS A 47 9.25 6.88 10.35
CA CYS A 47 8.26 5.82 10.20
C CYS A 47 8.88 4.50 9.75
N ASN A 48 8.28 3.39 10.14
CA ASN A 48 8.40 2.13 9.41
C ASN A 48 7.63 2.24 8.08
N VAL A 49 8.18 1.67 7.00
CA VAL A 49 7.47 1.54 5.72
C VAL A 49 7.21 0.07 5.45
N VAL A 50 5.97 -0.25 5.14
CA VAL A 50 5.48 -1.58 4.79
C VAL A 50 4.96 -1.54 3.36
N HIS A 51 5.43 -2.44 2.52
CA HIS A 51 5.02 -2.54 1.13
C HIS A 51 3.93 -3.61 0.98
N MET A 52 2.78 -3.27 0.39
CA MET A 52 1.72 -4.25 0.11
C MET A 52 2.22 -5.39 -0.79
N ASP A 53 3.21 -5.12 -1.63
CA ASP A 53 3.81 -6.13 -2.51
C ASP A 53 4.50 -7.27 -1.74
N ASP A 54 4.90 -7.05 -0.49
CA ASP A 54 5.45 -8.08 0.41
C ASP A 54 4.39 -9.11 0.87
N PHE A 55 3.12 -8.80 0.64
CA PHE A 55 1.97 -9.59 1.09
C PHE A 55 1.15 -10.18 -0.05
N TYR A 56 1.75 -10.38 -1.21
CA TYR A 56 1.09 -11.16 -2.25
C TYR A 56 0.77 -12.57 -1.74
N LEU A 57 -0.44 -13.03 -2.07
CA LEU A 57 -0.91 -14.38 -1.73
C LEU A 57 -0.03 -15.43 -2.43
N PRO A 58 0.55 -16.39 -1.71
CA PRO A 58 1.30 -17.50 -2.29
C PRO A 58 0.49 -18.26 -3.34
N PHE A 59 1.14 -18.75 -4.38
CA PHE A 59 0.44 -19.40 -5.51
C PHE A 59 -0.45 -20.55 -5.06
N ALA A 60 0.00 -21.35 -4.08
CA ALA A 60 -0.76 -22.48 -3.54
C ALA A 60 -2.11 -22.08 -2.89
N LEU A 61 -2.26 -20.81 -2.48
CA LEU A 61 -3.46 -20.29 -1.81
C LEU A 61 -4.41 -19.55 -2.78
N ARG A 62 -4.06 -19.42 -4.05
CA ARG A 62 -4.82 -18.67 -5.07
C ARG A 62 -5.94 -19.53 -5.66
N THR A 63 -7.05 -19.65 -4.93
CA THR A 63 -8.25 -20.28 -5.52
C THR A 63 -8.99 -19.30 -6.44
N PRO A 64 -9.78 -19.79 -7.42
CA PRO A 64 -10.60 -18.94 -8.28
C PRO A 64 -11.51 -17.99 -7.48
N GLU A 65 -12.12 -18.49 -6.41
CA GLU A 65 -13.04 -17.74 -5.54
C GLU A 65 -12.31 -16.60 -4.81
N ARG A 66 -11.10 -16.85 -4.30
CA ARG A 66 -10.27 -15.82 -3.67
C ARG A 66 -9.84 -14.77 -4.69
N MET A 67 -9.39 -15.21 -5.86
CA MET A 67 -8.89 -14.32 -6.92
C MET A 67 -9.98 -13.49 -7.60
N ALA A 68 -11.25 -13.86 -7.45
CA ALA A 68 -12.40 -13.08 -7.92
C ALA A 68 -12.79 -11.93 -6.98
N GLN A 69 -12.25 -11.91 -5.77
CA GLN A 69 -12.53 -10.85 -4.79
C GLN A 69 -11.66 -9.61 -5.05
N PRO A 70 -12.15 -8.39 -4.73
CA PRO A 70 -11.29 -7.21 -4.69
C PRO A 70 -10.10 -7.45 -3.76
N GLY A 71 -8.87 -7.22 -4.24
CA GLY A 71 -7.68 -7.49 -3.44
C GLY A 71 -7.40 -8.96 -3.12
N GLY A 72 -8.07 -9.92 -3.79
CA GLY A 72 -7.92 -11.36 -3.53
C GLY A 72 -6.51 -11.93 -3.76
N ASN A 73 -5.64 -11.17 -4.39
CA ASN A 73 -4.22 -11.48 -4.58
C ASN A 73 -3.33 -11.05 -3.40
N ILE A 74 -3.90 -10.46 -2.35
CA ILE A 74 -3.19 -10.02 -1.14
C ILE A 74 -3.56 -10.92 0.05
N GLU A 75 -2.59 -11.24 0.88
CA GLU A 75 -2.73 -11.97 2.13
C GLU A 75 -2.92 -11.00 3.30
N PHE A 76 -4.11 -10.36 3.38
CA PHE A 76 -4.44 -9.41 4.45
C PHE A 76 -4.34 -10.03 5.84
N GLU A 77 -4.64 -11.31 5.96
CA GLU A 77 -4.58 -12.07 7.21
C GLU A 77 -3.17 -12.03 7.80
N ARG A 78 -2.15 -12.17 6.93
CA ARG A 78 -0.75 -12.11 7.34
C ARG A 78 -0.31 -10.68 7.66
N LEU A 79 -0.70 -9.68 6.86
CA LEU A 79 -0.44 -8.27 7.14
C LEU A 79 -1.00 -7.87 8.52
N ILE A 80 -2.23 -8.28 8.83
CA ILE A 80 -2.88 -7.97 10.10
C ILE A 80 -2.17 -8.70 11.26
N SER A 81 -1.94 -10.00 11.13
CA SER A 81 -1.41 -10.82 12.23
C SER A 81 0.08 -10.60 12.51
N GLU A 82 0.89 -10.37 11.46
CA GLU A 82 2.33 -10.22 11.60
C GLU A 82 2.77 -8.77 11.84
N ILE A 83 2.00 -7.77 11.36
CA ILE A 83 2.38 -6.36 11.47
C ILE A 83 1.39 -5.56 12.31
N ILE A 84 0.14 -5.43 11.87
CA ILE A 84 -0.77 -4.43 12.44
C ILE A 84 -1.09 -4.78 13.90
N ALA A 85 -1.51 -6.01 14.18
CA ALA A 85 -1.91 -6.42 15.52
C ALA A 85 -0.76 -6.36 16.55
N PRO A 86 0.48 -6.82 16.27
CA PRO A 86 1.61 -6.61 17.18
C PRO A 86 1.87 -5.14 17.47
N LEU A 87 1.92 -4.28 16.43
CA LEU A 87 2.25 -2.86 16.58
C LEU A 87 1.17 -2.09 17.33
N LEU A 88 -0.11 -2.37 17.11
CA LEU A 88 -1.22 -1.82 17.89
C LEU A 88 -1.19 -2.28 19.36
N ALA A 89 -0.61 -3.46 19.63
CA ALA A 89 -0.39 -3.96 20.98
C ALA A 89 0.92 -3.42 21.64
N GLY A 90 1.60 -2.46 21.01
CA GLY A 90 2.85 -1.88 21.52
C GLY A 90 4.05 -2.83 21.46
N ARG A 91 4.01 -3.85 20.62
CA ARG A 91 5.09 -4.85 20.44
C ARG A 91 5.70 -4.72 19.05
N ASP A 92 7.00 -4.90 18.97
CA ASP A 92 7.68 -4.96 17.66
C ASP A 92 7.07 -6.07 16.81
N ALA A 93 6.96 -5.77 15.52
CA ALA A 93 6.45 -6.71 14.53
C ALA A 93 7.61 -7.37 13.78
N VAL A 94 7.43 -8.66 13.45
CA VAL A 94 8.41 -9.42 12.65
C VAL A 94 7.65 -10.12 11.55
N TYR A 95 8.00 -9.85 10.30
CA TYR A 95 7.38 -10.47 9.14
C TYR A 95 8.42 -10.90 8.11
N ARG A 96 8.00 -11.74 7.18
CA ARG A 96 8.83 -12.13 6.03
C ARG A 96 8.17 -11.66 4.74
N PRO A 97 8.83 -10.78 3.94
CA PRO A 97 8.33 -10.42 2.62
C PRO A 97 8.19 -11.68 1.74
N TYR A 98 7.14 -11.73 0.95
CA TYR A 98 6.94 -12.81 -0.03
C TYR A 98 7.40 -12.35 -1.41
N ALA A 99 8.43 -12.99 -1.94
CA ALA A 99 8.92 -12.74 -3.29
C ALA A 99 8.06 -13.51 -4.32
N CYS A 100 7.06 -12.84 -4.87
CA CYS A 100 6.09 -13.45 -5.80
C CYS A 100 6.75 -14.09 -7.04
N HIS A 101 7.88 -13.55 -7.51
CA HIS A 101 8.59 -14.11 -8.68
C HIS A 101 9.34 -15.40 -8.36
N GLU A 102 9.69 -15.63 -7.10
CA GLU A 102 10.43 -16.79 -6.62
C GLU A 102 9.54 -17.80 -5.89
N ASP A 103 8.26 -17.46 -5.69
CA ASP A 103 7.31 -18.21 -4.86
C ASP A 103 7.90 -18.59 -3.50
N SER A 104 8.58 -17.64 -2.85
CA SER A 104 9.35 -17.87 -1.62
C SER A 104 9.31 -16.70 -0.66
N PHE A 105 9.54 -17.00 0.63
CA PHE A 105 9.67 -15.97 1.66
C PHE A 105 11.12 -15.53 1.82
N LEU A 106 11.33 -14.22 1.81
CA LEU A 106 12.63 -13.58 2.07
C LEU A 106 13.00 -13.62 3.57
N PRO A 107 14.22 -13.22 3.95
CA PRO A 107 14.62 -13.04 5.35
C PRO A 107 13.65 -12.11 6.10
N SER A 108 13.51 -12.34 7.41
CA SER A 108 12.62 -11.56 8.25
C SER A 108 13.05 -10.10 8.39
N VAL A 109 12.06 -9.24 8.48
CA VAL A 109 12.17 -7.80 8.75
C VAL A 109 11.54 -7.52 10.12
N THR A 110 12.18 -6.70 10.93
CA THR A 110 11.65 -6.25 12.22
C THR A 110 11.26 -4.77 12.13
N LEU A 111 10.06 -4.45 12.61
CA LEU A 111 9.52 -3.10 12.67
C LEU A 111 9.33 -2.69 14.13
N SER A 112 9.78 -1.49 14.49
CA SER A 112 9.65 -0.99 15.86
C SER A 112 8.24 -0.50 16.16
N ALA A 113 7.67 -0.91 17.27
CA ALA A 113 6.39 -0.42 17.78
C ALA A 113 6.42 1.07 18.21
N ALA A 114 7.60 1.63 18.43
CA ALA A 114 7.74 3.04 18.80
C ALA A 114 7.63 4.01 17.61
N ALA A 115 7.69 3.49 16.38
CA ALA A 115 7.64 4.29 15.16
C ALA A 115 6.23 4.30 14.56
N ASN A 116 5.86 5.41 13.92
CA ASN A 116 4.67 5.44 13.07
C ASN A 116 4.84 4.47 11.89
N ILE A 117 3.74 4.13 11.23
CA ILE A 117 3.73 3.16 10.14
C ILE A 117 3.16 3.82 8.90
N ILE A 118 3.84 3.60 7.77
CA ILE A 118 3.30 3.87 6.43
C ILE A 118 3.09 2.52 5.76
N ILE A 119 1.85 2.18 5.41
CA ILE A 119 1.53 1.02 4.56
C ILE A 119 1.30 1.57 3.15
N GLU A 120 2.14 1.21 2.18
CA GLU A 120 2.04 1.73 0.82
C GLU A 120 1.86 0.59 -0.20
N GLY A 121 1.09 0.89 -1.23
CA GLY A 121 0.83 -0.01 -2.34
C GLY A 121 -0.65 -0.11 -2.67
N SER A 122 -0.97 -0.63 -3.84
CA SER A 122 -2.36 -0.95 -4.19
C SER A 122 -2.94 -1.92 -3.16
N TYR A 123 -4.19 -1.69 -2.75
CA TYR A 123 -4.92 -2.43 -1.71
C TYR A 123 -4.60 -2.01 -0.25
N SER A 124 -3.76 -1.01 0.01
CA SER A 124 -3.45 -0.57 1.38
C SER A 124 -4.62 0.11 2.09
N CYS A 125 -5.62 0.62 1.36
CA CYS A 125 -6.88 1.17 1.90
C CYS A 125 -8.05 0.18 1.80
N HIS A 126 -7.78 -1.13 1.70
CA HIS A 126 -8.83 -2.15 1.60
C HIS A 126 -9.77 -2.09 2.83
N PRO A 127 -11.10 -2.30 2.67
CA PRO A 127 -12.07 -2.25 3.77
C PRO A 127 -11.73 -3.14 4.96
N LEU A 128 -11.06 -4.28 4.75
CA LEU A 128 -10.58 -5.15 5.85
C LEU A 128 -9.59 -4.44 6.79
N LEU A 129 -8.93 -3.38 6.35
CA LEU A 129 -7.96 -2.61 7.12
C LEU A 129 -8.56 -1.30 7.68
N ALA A 130 -9.78 -0.91 7.26
CA ALA A 130 -10.31 0.44 7.44
C ALA A 130 -10.31 0.91 8.89
N ASP A 131 -10.69 0.06 9.85
CA ASP A 131 -10.77 0.40 11.28
C ASP A 131 -9.39 0.44 11.97
N MET A 132 -8.34 0.03 11.27
CA MET A 132 -6.96 -0.02 11.78
C MET A 132 -6.10 1.13 11.20
N LEU A 133 -6.64 1.92 10.28
CA LEU A 133 -5.93 3.00 9.59
C LEU A 133 -6.35 4.36 10.18
N ASP A 134 -5.39 5.17 10.59
CA ASP A 134 -5.65 6.53 11.10
C ASP A 134 -5.80 7.55 9.97
N ILE A 135 -5.04 7.37 8.88
CA ILE A 135 -5.02 8.29 7.73
C ILE A 135 -4.96 7.47 6.45
N LYS A 136 -5.80 7.83 5.47
CA LYS A 136 -5.89 7.18 4.16
C LYS A 136 -5.67 8.19 3.05
N VAL A 137 -4.72 7.91 2.17
CA VAL A 137 -4.37 8.77 1.03
C VAL A 137 -4.43 7.97 -0.26
N PHE A 138 -5.10 8.51 -1.26
CA PHE A 138 -5.16 7.92 -2.60
C PHE A 138 -4.26 8.70 -3.56
N MET A 139 -3.32 8.01 -4.21
CA MET A 139 -2.49 8.60 -5.28
C MET A 139 -3.03 8.25 -6.65
N ASP A 140 -3.50 9.25 -7.35
CA ASP A 140 -4.03 9.14 -8.71
C ASP A 140 -3.01 9.58 -9.77
N ILE A 141 -3.18 9.08 -10.98
CA ILE A 141 -2.37 9.41 -12.14
C ILE A 141 -3.21 9.25 -13.42
N PRO A 142 -3.10 10.15 -14.40
CA PRO A 142 -3.76 9.97 -15.69
C PRO A 142 -3.35 8.65 -16.37
N PRO A 143 -4.29 7.91 -17.00
CA PRO A 143 -4.01 6.60 -17.58
C PRO A 143 -2.86 6.59 -18.59
N GLU A 144 -2.74 7.63 -19.41
CA GLU A 144 -1.67 7.76 -20.41
C GLU A 144 -0.30 7.89 -19.74
N LYS A 145 -0.20 8.70 -18.68
CA LYS A 145 1.01 8.88 -17.89
C LYS A 145 1.35 7.61 -17.11
N GLN A 146 0.34 6.89 -16.59
CA GLN A 146 0.50 5.60 -15.94
C GLN A 146 1.17 4.60 -16.88
N LEU A 147 0.61 4.40 -18.09
CA LEU A 147 1.16 3.46 -19.06
C LEU A 147 2.57 3.85 -19.52
N SER A 148 2.85 5.14 -19.73
CA SER A 148 4.18 5.60 -20.11
C SER A 148 5.23 5.30 -19.02
N ARG A 149 4.90 5.49 -17.74
CA ARG A 149 5.79 5.15 -16.61
C ARG A 149 5.99 3.65 -16.46
N ILE A 150 4.94 2.86 -16.67
CA ILE A 150 5.04 1.39 -16.67
C ILE A 150 5.96 0.93 -17.79
N ALA A 151 5.84 1.47 -19.00
CA ALA A 151 6.68 1.11 -20.15
C ALA A 151 8.17 1.39 -19.90
N VAL A 152 8.49 2.44 -19.17
CA VAL A 152 9.89 2.75 -18.78
C VAL A 152 10.39 1.80 -17.70
N ARG A 153 9.58 1.55 -16.66
CA ARG A 153 9.99 0.75 -15.48
C ARG A 153 9.99 -0.76 -15.74
N ASN A 154 9.00 -1.24 -16.49
CA ASN A 154 8.73 -2.66 -16.72
C ASN A 154 8.44 -2.93 -18.21
N PRO A 155 9.38 -2.69 -19.13
CA PRO A 155 9.12 -2.74 -20.58
C PRO A 155 8.61 -4.10 -21.05
N ASN A 156 9.05 -5.19 -20.43
CA ASN A 156 8.68 -6.57 -20.78
C ASN A 156 7.30 -7.00 -20.25
N HIS A 157 6.65 -6.18 -19.41
CA HIS A 157 5.40 -6.55 -18.73
C HIS A 157 4.25 -5.57 -19.00
N VAL A 158 4.42 -4.62 -19.93
CA VAL A 158 3.42 -3.58 -20.24
C VAL A 158 2.06 -4.18 -20.55
N GLU A 159 2.03 -5.25 -21.34
CA GLU A 159 0.78 -5.92 -21.73
C GLU A 159 0.10 -6.60 -20.53
N ALA A 160 0.86 -7.21 -19.64
CA ALA A 160 0.33 -7.80 -18.41
C ALA A 160 -0.27 -6.70 -17.48
N PHE A 161 0.38 -5.54 -17.40
CA PHE A 161 -0.18 -4.41 -16.67
C PHE A 161 -1.51 -3.96 -17.28
N ARG A 162 -1.55 -3.80 -18.62
CA ARG A 162 -2.74 -3.31 -19.32
C ARG A 162 -3.93 -4.27 -19.24
N THR A 163 -3.69 -5.59 -19.31
CA THR A 163 -4.76 -6.59 -19.44
C THR A 163 -5.11 -7.28 -18.13
N VAL A 164 -4.25 -7.23 -17.12
CA VAL A 164 -4.46 -7.95 -15.85
C VAL A 164 -4.40 -7.02 -14.64
N TRP A 165 -3.27 -6.32 -14.42
CA TRP A 165 -3.05 -5.62 -13.16
C TRP A 165 -3.89 -4.34 -13.04
N ILE A 166 -3.91 -3.48 -14.06
CA ILE A 166 -4.72 -2.26 -14.07
C ILE A 166 -6.22 -2.60 -13.96
N PRO A 167 -6.79 -3.53 -14.74
CA PRO A 167 -8.20 -3.93 -14.56
C PRO A 167 -8.54 -4.44 -13.16
N ARG A 168 -7.61 -5.17 -12.49
CA ARG A 168 -7.81 -5.62 -11.11
C ARG A 168 -7.79 -4.47 -10.10
N GLU A 169 -6.89 -3.50 -10.27
CA GLU A 169 -6.87 -2.29 -9.46
C GLU A 169 -8.16 -1.49 -9.62
N GLU A 170 -8.60 -1.25 -10.86
CA GLU A 170 -9.84 -0.50 -11.14
C GLU A 170 -11.07 -1.21 -10.59
N PHE A 171 -11.12 -2.54 -10.69
CA PHE A 171 -12.17 -3.34 -10.07
C PHE A 171 -12.20 -3.14 -8.55
N TYR A 172 -11.04 -3.21 -7.88
CA TYR A 172 -10.93 -2.98 -6.46
C TYR A 172 -11.34 -1.54 -6.09
N PHE A 173 -10.84 -0.52 -6.79
CA PHE A 173 -11.17 0.88 -6.50
C PHE A 173 -12.66 1.14 -6.61
N THR A 174 -13.31 0.54 -7.61
CA THR A 174 -14.75 0.69 -7.84
C THR A 174 -15.57 -0.08 -6.82
N GLN A 175 -15.26 -1.36 -6.58
CA GLN A 175 -16.05 -2.21 -5.68
C GLN A 175 -15.96 -1.76 -4.21
N CYS A 176 -14.82 -1.19 -3.81
CA CYS A 176 -14.57 -0.76 -2.45
C CYS A 176 -14.70 0.75 -2.24
N ALA A 177 -15.07 1.52 -3.27
CA ALA A 177 -15.16 2.99 -3.23
C ALA A 177 -13.90 3.62 -2.57
N VAL A 178 -12.71 3.13 -2.94
CA VAL A 178 -11.45 3.40 -2.22
C VAL A 178 -11.10 4.89 -2.23
N ARG A 179 -11.27 5.51 -3.40
CA ARG A 179 -10.95 6.94 -3.60
C ARG A 179 -11.81 7.84 -2.71
N GLU A 180 -13.09 7.51 -2.60
CA GLU A 180 -14.09 8.23 -1.82
C GLU A 180 -13.90 8.02 -0.31
N ALA A 181 -13.33 6.88 0.08
CA ALA A 181 -13.04 6.53 1.47
C ALA A 181 -11.74 7.14 2.00
N CYS A 182 -10.92 7.77 1.14
CA CYS A 182 -9.64 8.36 1.53
C CYS A 182 -9.81 9.81 2.02
N ASP A 183 -8.97 10.22 2.99
CA ASP A 183 -8.94 11.57 3.57
C ASP A 183 -8.36 12.62 2.61
N ALA A 184 -7.57 12.16 1.63
CA ALA A 184 -7.03 13.01 0.56
C ALA A 184 -6.80 12.21 -0.72
N VAL A 185 -7.00 12.89 -1.87
CA VAL A 185 -6.64 12.41 -3.20
C VAL A 185 -5.52 13.29 -3.75
N LEU A 186 -4.40 12.68 -4.09
CA LEU A 186 -3.23 13.36 -4.63
C LEU A 186 -3.08 13.02 -6.11
N MET A 187 -2.75 14.02 -6.91
CA MET A 187 -2.48 13.85 -8.34
C MET A 187 -0.98 13.90 -8.62
N ASN A 188 -0.50 13.04 -9.55
CA ASN A 188 0.90 13.01 -9.92
C ASN A 188 1.12 13.12 -11.44
#